data_8a2d54d94b2425d059351c7e5012d85a
#
_entry.id   8a2d54d94b2425d059351c7e5012d85a
#
_cell.length_a   1.000
_cell.length_b   1.000
_cell.length_c   1.000
_cell.angle_alpha   90.00
_cell.angle_beta   90.00
_cell.angle_gamma   90.00
#
_symmetry.space_group_name_H-M   'P 1'
#
loop_
_entity.id
_entity.type
_entity.pdbx_description
1 polymer ?
#
loop_
_entity_poly.entity_id
_entity_poly.type
_entity_poly.pdbx_seq_one_letter_code
_entity_poly.pdbx_strand_id
1 'polypeptide(L)'
;MESLLLDKIDQPSDLKKLNAQQVEKLCAEIRHFLLENISKTGGHLASNLGTVELTVALHRVLETPKDKIVFDVGHQCYTHKLLTGRRKQFDHLRQLDGISGFPNPHESVHDAFIAGHGNTALSLAIGICLLYTSDAA
;
A
#
# COMPACT_ATOMS: atom_id res chain seq x y z
N MET A 1 25.59 -11.43 -1.52
CA MET A 1 24.13 -11.64 -1.34
C MET A 1 23.43 -10.89 -2.47
N GLU A 2 22.58 -11.57 -3.21
CA GLU A 2 21.79 -10.94 -4.25
C GLU A 2 20.80 -9.96 -3.60
N SER A 3 20.75 -8.70 -4.04
CA SER A 3 19.79 -7.74 -3.47
C SER A 3 18.36 -8.17 -3.79
N LEU A 4 17.46 -8.06 -2.83
CA LEU A 4 16.04 -8.37 -3.03
C LEU A 4 15.43 -7.45 -4.11
N LEU A 5 14.45 -7.95 -4.85
CA LEU A 5 13.68 -7.10 -5.78
C LEU A 5 12.96 -5.99 -5.03
N LEU A 6 12.42 -6.29 -3.85
CA LEU A 6 11.76 -5.32 -2.98
C LEU A 6 12.67 -4.15 -2.61
N ASP A 7 14.01 -4.35 -2.56
CA ASP A 7 14.97 -3.28 -2.29
C ASP A 7 15.06 -2.24 -3.42
N LYS A 8 14.60 -2.59 -4.60
CA LYS A 8 14.63 -1.75 -5.82
C LYS A 8 13.30 -1.06 -6.09
N ILE A 9 12.30 -1.26 -5.23
CA ILE A 9 10.97 -0.67 -5.38
C ILE A 9 10.84 0.46 -4.36
N ASP A 10 10.95 1.69 -4.83
CA ASP A 10 10.75 2.90 -4.05
C ASP A 10 9.44 3.63 -4.43
N GLN A 11 8.91 3.36 -5.62
CA GLN A 11 7.69 3.98 -6.13
C GLN A 11 6.90 3.02 -7.05
N PRO A 12 5.59 3.22 -7.21
CA PRO A 12 4.75 2.34 -8.02
C PRO A 12 5.21 2.15 -9.47
N SER A 13 5.82 3.17 -10.08
CA SER A 13 6.33 3.09 -11.45
C SER A 13 7.44 2.03 -11.63
N ASP A 14 8.14 1.65 -10.58
CA ASP A 14 9.18 0.62 -10.65
C ASP A 14 8.59 -0.77 -10.90
N LEU A 15 7.35 -1.01 -10.46
CA LEU A 15 6.64 -2.26 -10.70
C LEU A 15 6.33 -2.50 -12.18
N LYS A 16 6.11 -1.42 -12.95
CA LYS A 16 5.76 -1.51 -14.38
C LYS A 16 6.90 -2.06 -15.23
N LYS A 17 8.14 -2.04 -14.72
CA LYS A 17 9.34 -2.56 -15.39
C LYS A 17 9.55 -4.07 -15.17
N LEU A 18 8.81 -4.69 -14.24
CA LEU A 18 8.98 -6.09 -13.88
C LEU A 18 8.24 -7.02 -14.85
N ASN A 19 8.88 -8.13 -15.22
CA ASN A 19 8.23 -9.24 -15.92
C ASN A 19 7.40 -10.12 -14.94
N ALA A 20 6.65 -11.11 -15.46
CA ALA A 20 5.76 -11.94 -14.65
C ALA A 20 6.51 -12.70 -13.54
N GLN A 21 7.66 -13.33 -13.86
CA GLN A 21 8.45 -14.07 -12.88
C GLN A 21 9.01 -13.17 -11.78
N GLN A 22 9.42 -11.94 -12.13
CA GLN A 22 9.88 -10.96 -11.14
C GLN A 22 8.74 -10.50 -10.23
N VAL A 23 7.52 -10.40 -10.74
CA VAL A 23 6.34 -10.06 -9.93
C VAL A 23 6.04 -11.16 -8.92
N GLU A 24 6.08 -12.43 -9.32
CA GLU A 24 5.90 -13.56 -8.40
C GLU A 24 6.98 -13.56 -7.31
N LYS A 25 8.25 -13.36 -7.69
CA LYS A 25 9.36 -13.25 -6.76
C LYS A 25 9.16 -12.07 -5.79
N LEU A 26 8.75 -10.90 -6.29
CA LEU A 26 8.46 -9.73 -5.47
C LEU A 26 7.33 -10.00 -4.46
N CYS A 27 6.24 -10.66 -4.86
CA CYS A 27 5.15 -11.03 -3.95
C CYS A 27 5.65 -11.95 -2.82
N ALA A 28 6.51 -12.92 -3.14
CA ALA A 28 7.12 -13.80 -2.14
C ALA A 28 8.03 -13.01 -1.17
N GLU A 29 8.85 -12.08 -1.68
CA GLU A 29 9.70 -11.22 -0.87
C GLU A 29 8.88 -10.29 0.05
N ILE A 30 7.77 -9.72 -0.46
CA ILE A 30 6.84 -8.91 0.34
C ILE A 30 6.24 -9.75 1.48
N ARG A 31 5.79 -10.97 1.21
CA ARG A 31 5.26 -11.86 2.24
C ARG A 31 6.28 -12.15 3.34
N HIS A 32 7.50 -12.46 2.95
CA HIS A 32 8.59 -12.70 3.90
C HIS A 32 8.89 -11.47 4.74
N PHE A 33 8.99 -10.30 4.11
CA PHE A 33 9.20 -9.03 4.79
C PHE A 33 8.08 -8.72 5.80
N LEU A 34 6.81 -8.93 5.42
CA LEU A 34 5.68 -8.71 6.32
C LEU A 34 5.70 -9.65 7.51
N LEU A 35 6.02 -10.94 7.31
CA LEU A 35 6.15 -11.92 8.38
C LEU A 35 7.23 -11.49 9.39
N GLU A 36 8.41 -11.11 8.91
CA GLU A 36 9.52 -10.71 9.78
C GLU A 36 9.26 -9.42 10.55
N ASN A 37 8.68 -8.42 9.89
CA ASN A 37 8.47 -7.11 10.53
C ASN A 37 7.27 -7.11 11.46
N ILE A 38 6.12 -7.67 11.05
CA ILE A 38 4.91 -7.69 11.88
C ILE A 38 5.10 -8.57 13.12
N SER A 39 5.92 -9.61 13.05
CA SER A 39 6.29 -10.42 14.23
C SER A 39 6.98 -9.60 15.31
N LYS A 40 7.66 -8.52 14.95
CA LYS A 40 8.39 -7.62 15.88
C LYS A 40 7.53 -6.42 16.32
N THR A 41 6.87 -5.77 15.36
CA THR A 41 6.13 -4.53 15.61
C THR A 41 4.69 -4.75 16.04
N GLY A 42 4.15 -5.94 15.80
CA GLY A 42 2.71 -6.21 15.85
C GLY A 42 1.97 -5.63 14.65
N GLY A 43 0.72 -6.03 14.47
CA GLY A 43 -0.11 -5.55 13.36
C GLY A 43 -1.05 -6.62 12.78
N HIS A 44 -1.68 -6.30 11.65
CA HIS A 44 -2.66 -7.14 10.99
C HIS A 44 -1.98 -8.03 9.94
N LEU A 45 -1.53 -9.22 10.32
CA LEU A 45 -0.76 -10.09 9.42
C LEU A 45 -1.64 -10.75 8.36
N ALA A 46 -2.69 -11.47 8.76
CA ALA A 46 -3.49 -12.30 7.85
C ALA A 46 -4.15 -11.48 6.73
N SER A 47 -4.74 -10.33 7.06
CA SER A 47 -5.36 -9.43 6.09
C SER A 47 -4.37 -8.87 5.07
N ASN A 48 -3.13 -8.59 5.49
CA ASN A 48 -2.09 -8.11 4.59
C ASN A 48 -1.52 -9.22 3.70
N LEU A 49 -1.29 -10.41 4.23
CA LEU A 49 -0.88 -11.57 3.42
C LEU A 49 -1.94 -11.93 2.36
N GLY A 50 -3.23 -11.76 2.67
CA GLY A 50 -4.33 -12.03 1.74
C GLY A 50 -4.43 -11.06 0.57
N THR A 51 -3.78 -9.90 0.63
CA THR A 51 -3.92 -8.84 -0.38
C THR A 51 -2.62 -8.49 -1.12
N VAL A 52 -1.54 -9.26 -0.94
CA VAL A 52 -0.23 -8.94 -1.56
C VAL A 52 -0.34 -8.87 -3.08
N GLU A 53 -0.79 -9.93 -3.73
CA GLU A 53 -0.87 -10.02 -5.19
C GLU A 53 -1.87 -9.01 -5.76
N LEU A 54 -3.01 -8.83 -5.09
CA LEU A 54 -4.01 -7.83 -5.47
C LEU A 54 -3.40 -6.41 -5.45
N THR A 55 -2.69 -6.06 -4.38
CA THR A 55 -2.11 -4.73 -4.24
C THR A 55 -0.99 -4.48 -5.26
N VAL A 56 -0.15 -5.48 -5.50
CA VAL A 56 0.88 -5.42 -6.55
C VAL A 56 0.24 -5.25 -7.93
N ALA A 57 -0.82 -6.00 -8.24
CA ALA A 57 -1.53 -5.91 -9.51
C ALA A 57 -2.17 -4.51 -9.70
N LEU A 58 -2.83 -3.96 -8.68
CA LEU A 58 -3.40 -2.62 -8.72
C LEU A 58 -2.32 -1.57 -9.03
N HIS A 59 -1.18 -1.60 -8.33
CA HIS A 59 -0.09 -0.65 -8.56
C HIS A 59 0.64 -0.83 -9.90
N ARG A 60 0.49 -1.97 -10.55
CA ARG A 60 0.99 -2.16 -11.92
C ARG A 60 0.09 -1.54 -12.99
N VAL A 61 -1.21 -1.48 -12.71
CA VAL A 61 -2.22 -0.94 -13.65
C VAL A 61 -2.45 0.54 -13.41
N LEU A 62 -2.65 0.92 -12.16
CA LEU A 62 -3.00 2.30 -11.77
C LEU A 62 -1.78 3.22 -11.74
N GLU A 63 -2.02 4.51 -11.89
CA GLU A 63 -1.03 5.59 -11.83
C GLU A 63 -1.25 6.44 -10.58
N THR A 64 -0.99 5.86 -9.40
CA THR A 64 -1.08 6.62 -8.15
C THR A 64 0.05 7.66 -8.06
N PRO A 65 -0.19 8.87 -7.54
CA PRO A 65 -1.38 9.35 -6.84
C PRO A 65 -2.50 9.90 -7.75
N LYS A 66 -2.35 9.90 -9.08
CA LYS A 66 -3.39 10.35 -10.00
C LYS A 66 -4.65 9.48 -9.84
N ASP A 67 -4.49 8.17 -10.00
CA ASP A 67 -5.54 7.21 -9.68
C ASP A 67 -5.60 7.01 -8.17
N LYS A 68 -6.81 6.96 -7.61
CA LYS A 68 -7.01 6.83 -6.16
C LYS A 68 -7.34 5.40 -5.78
N ILE A 69 -6.61 4.87 -4.79
CA ILE A 69 -6.94 3.61 -4.13
C ILE A 69 -7.54 3.97 -2.77
N VAL A 70 -8.79 3.60 -2.55
CA VAL A 70 -9.49 3.80 -1.29
C VAL A 70 -9.65 2.47 -0.59
N PHE A 71 -9.08 2.35 0.59
CA PHE A 71 -9.18 1.14 1.41
C PHE A 71 -10.39 1.22 2.34
N ASP A 72 -11.17 0.16 2.42
CA ASP A 72 -12.17 0.03 3.49
C ASP A 72 -11.49 -0.50 4.76
N VAL A 73 -11.71 0.12 5.90
CA VAL A 73 -10.94 -0.03 7.13
C VAL A 73 -9.46 0.37 6.98
N GLY A 74 -8.76 -0.18 6.00
CA GLY A 74 -7.37 0.17 5.66
C GLY A 74 -6.28 -0.58 6.41
N HIS A 75 -6.63 -1.52 7.30
CA HIS A 75 -5.65 -2.35 8.03
C HIS A 75 -4.87 -3.32 7.13
N GLN A 76 -5.28 -3.51 5.88
CA GLN A 76 -4.66 -4.32 4.84
C GLN A 76 -3.75 -3.53 3.89
N CYS A 77 -3.32 -2.32 4.26
CA CYS A 77 -2.57 -1.41 3.39
C CYS A 77 -1.03 -1.57 3.44
N TYR A 78 -0.49 -2.58 4.12
CA TYR A 78 0.96 -2.64 4.34
C TYR A 78 1.75 -2.86 3.05
N THR A 79 1.27 -3.71 2.16
CA THR A 79 1.87 -3.86 0.82
C THR A 79 1.84 -2.54 0.05
N HIS A 80 0.72 -1.79 0.11
CA HIS A 80 0.64 -0.46 -0.49
C HIS A 80 1.71 0.50 0.09
N LYS A 81 1.92 0.49 1.42
CA LYS A 81 2.98 1.29 2.05
C LYS A 81 4.37 0.90 1.57
N LEU A 82 4.65 -0.41 1.44
CA LEU A 82 5.93 -0.90 0.90
C LEU A 82 6.18 -0.40 -0.52
N LEU A 83 5.17 -0.49 -1.39
CA LEU A 83 5.28 -0.11 -2.81
C LEU A 83 5.29 1.40 -3.05
N THR A 84 5.01 2.20 -2.04
CA THR A 84 4.98 3.67 -2.06
C THR A 84 6.09 4.32 -1.23
N GLY A 85 7.22 3.62 -1.07
CA GLY A 85 8.47 4.17 -0.56
C GLY A 85 8.65 4.17 0.95
N ARG A 86 7.73 3.55 1.72
CA ARG A 86 7.77 3.55 3.20
C ARG A 86 8.46 2.32 3.83
N ARG A 87 9.11 1.47 3.03
CA ARG A 87 9.73 0.23 3.49
C ARG A 87 10.68 0.42 4.67
N LYS A 88 11.53 1.43 4.61
CA LYS A 88 12.54 1.72 5.66
C LYS A 88 11.93 2.13 7.01
N GLN A 89 10.66 2.50 7.01
CA GLN A 89 9.95 2.96 8.23
C GLN A 89 9.17 1.84 8.91
N PHE A 90 9.18 0.63 8.35
CA PHE A 90 8.40 -0.50 8.88
C PHE A 90 8.88 -0.97 10.25
N ASP A 91 10.14 -0.74 10.62
CA ASP A 91 10.66 -1.01 11.96
C ASP A 91 9.93 -0.21 13.06
N HIS A 92 9.27 0.88 12.68
CA HIS A 92 8.47 1.74 13.55
C HIS A 92 6.97 1.73 13.20
N LEU A 93 6.51 0.69 12.48
CA LEU A 93 5.09 0.53 12.16
C LEU A 93 4.25 0.49 13.44
N ARG A 94 3.22 1.36 13.52
CA ARG A 94 2.29 1.49 14.67
C ARG A 94 2.95 1.93 15.99
N GLN A 95 4.15 2.43 15.95
CA GLN A 95 4.84 3.00 17.12
C GLN A 95 4.73 4.52 17.14
N LEU A 96 5.04 5.12 18.29
CA LEU A 96 5.13 6.57 18.43
C LEU A 96 6.19 7.10 17.44
N ASP A 97 5.85 8.16 16.74
CA ASP A 97 6.68 8.78 15.69
C ASP A 97 6.99 7.86 14.48
N GLY A 98 6.33 6.71 14.40
CA GLY A 98 6.42 5.78 13.27
C GLY A 98 5.24 5.94 12.29
N ILE A 99 5.21 5.05 11.29
CA ILE A 99 4.12 5.02 10.32
C ILE A 99 2.86 4.35 10.89
N SER A 100 1.70 4.89 10.50
CA SER A 100 0.38 4.36 10.89
C SER A 100 0.15 2.95 10.35
N GLY A 101 -0.62 2.16 11.08
CA GLY A 101 -1.15 0.87 10.60
C GLY A 101 -2.29 1.00 9.58
N PHE A 102 -2.65 2.23 9.20
CA PHE A 102 -3.72 2.57 8.25
C PHE A 102 -3.20 3.55 7.20
N PRO A 103 -3.89 3.73 6.05
CA PRO A 103 -3.56 4.80 5.12
C PRO A 103 -3.61 6.16 5.82
N ASN A 104 -2.64 7.01 5.51
CA ASN A 104 -2.55 8.36 6.09
C ASN A 104 -1.96 9.33 5.05
N PRO A 105 -2.76 10.29 4.53
CA PRO A 105 -2.30 11.29 3.56
C PRO A 105 -1.17 12.18 4.04
N HIS A 106 -0.96 12.29 5.36
CA HIS A 106 0.18 13.03 5.91
C HIS A 106 1.51 12.26 5.78
N GLU A 107 1.45 10.94 5.53
CA GLU A 107 2.63 10.10 5.30
C GLU A 107 3.00 10.00 3.82
N SER A 108 2.00 9.98 2.94
CA SER A 108 2.21 9.76 1.51
C SER A 108 1.09 10.34 0.66
N VAL A 109 1.46 10.97 -0.46
CA VAL A 109 0.50 11.44 -1.48
C VAL A 109 -0.30 10.30 -2.14
N HIS A 110 0.18 9.06 -2.00
CA HIS A 110 -0.50 7.88 -2.53
C HIS A 110 -1.67 7.42 -1.65
N ASP A 111 -1.75 7.87 -0.40
CA ASP A 111 -2.84 7.57 0.51
C ASP A 111 -3.99 8.55 0.29
N ALA A 112 -5.10 8.09 -0.26
CA ALA A 112 -6.21 8.96 -0.65
C ALA A 112 -6.94 9.56 0.57
N PHE A 113 -7.13 8.78 1.64
CA PHE A 113 -7.82 9.18 2.87
C PHE A 113 -7.29 8.46 4.10
N ILE A 114 -7.52 9.03 5.27
CA ILE A 114 -7.39 8.32 6.54
C ILE A 114 -8.56 7.34 6.66
N ALA A 115 -8.25 6.07 6.88
CA ALA A 115 -9.23 5.02 7.12
C ALA A 115 -9.03 4.41 8.51
N GLY A 116 -9.95 3.57 8.95
CA GLY A 116 -9.91 2.91 10.26
C GLY A 116 -11.24 2.28 10.65
N HIS A 117 -12.34 2.74 10.07
CA HIS A 117 -13.68 2.20 10.29
C HIS A 117 -14.22 1.54 9.02
N GLY A 118 -14.94 0.43 9.19
CA GLY A 118 -15.59 -0.28 8.09
C GLY A 118 -16.73 0.51 7.45
N ASN A 119 -17.01 0.21 6.20
CA ASN A 119 -18.08 0.79 5.38
C ASN A 119 -17.91 2.29 5.05
N THR A 120 -16.73 2.87 5.24
CA THR A 120 -16.45 4.29 4.92
C THR A 120 -15.94 4.47 3.49
N ALA A 121 -15.31 3.46 2.91
CA ALA A 121 -14.67 3.56 1.60
C ALA A 121 -15.64 3.94 0.47
N LEU A 122 -16.86 3.40 0.49
CA LEU A 122 -17.86 3.71 -0.53
C LEU A 122 -18.27 5.20 -0.51
N SER A 123 -18.53 5.75 0.66
CA SER A 123 -18.88 7.17 0.80
C SER A 123 -17.72 8.06 0.39
N LEU A 124 -16.49 7.70 0.75
CA LEU A 124 -15.28 8.41 0.34
C LEU A 124 -15.09 8.38 -1.18
N ALA A 125 -15.27 7.20 -1.80
CA ALA A 125 -15.14 7.04 -3.24
C ALA A 125 -16.21 7.86 -4.00
N ILE A 126 -17.46 7.88 -3.52
CA ILE A 126 -18.52 8.72 -4.08
C ILE A 126 -18.15 10.21 -3.98
N GLY A 127 -17.64 10.65 -2.83
CA GLY A 127 -17.19 12.02 -2.64
C GLY A 127 -16.08 12.42 -3.63
N ILE A 128 -15.10 11.55 -3.85
CA ILE A 128 -14.04 11.75 -4.85
C ILE A 128 -14.65 11.86 -6.26
N CYS A 129 -15.52 10.92 -6.63
CA CYS A 129 -16.15 10.93 -7.95
C CYS A 129 -16.92 12.21 -8.21
N LEU A 130 -17.71 12.67 -7.25
CA LEU A 130 -18.48 13.92 -7.37
C LEU A 130 -17.56 15.13 -7.49
N LEU A 131 -16.48 15.20 -6.72
CA LEU A 131 -15.53 16.30 -6.78
C LEU A 131 -14.87 16.41 -8.16
N TYR A 132 -14.38 15.29 -8.70
CA TYR A 132 -13.68 15.27 -9.98
C TYR A 132 -14.61 15.37 -11.20
N THR A 133 -15.90 15.07 -11.06
CA THR A 133 -16.90 15.23 -12.14
C THR A 133 -17.54 16.61 -12.15
N SER A 134 -17.59 17.32 -11.00
CA SER A 134 -18.15 18.67 -10.94
C SER A 134 -17.22 19.74 -11.55
N ASP A 135 -15.92 19.50 -11.58
CA ASP A 135 -14.96 20.40 -12.23
C ASP A 135 -14.91 20.25 -13.76
N ALA A 136 -15.69 19.31 -14.32
CA ALA A 136 -15.82 19.09 -15.77
C ALA A 136 -17.06 19.77 -16.39
N ALA A 137 -17.78 20.62 -15.64
CA ALA A 137 -18.98 21.31 -16.08
C ALA A 137 -18.71 22.81 -16.33
#